data_36ada34f075fbbaaf1c23d7b44993066
#
_entry.id   36ada34f075fbbaaf1c23d7b44993066
#
_cell.length_a   1.000
_cell.length_b   1.000
_cell.length_c   1.000
_cell.angle_alpha   90.00
_cell.angle_beta   90.00
_cell.angle_gamma   90.00
#
_symmetry.space_group_name_H-M   'P 1'
#
loop_
_entity.id
_entity.type
_entity.pdbx_description
1 polymer ?
#
loop_
_entity_poly.entity_id
_entity_poly.type
_entity_poly.pdbx_seq_one_letter_code
_entity_poly.pdbx_strand_id
1 'polypeptide(L)'
;MSSRSQSRYLVSRRKALLSFAAAVYGVVGSNAAFAQSLPSSGTVGSAAGPTFIYGGPDAGLYGADEGYPVPDFLRAVREGNPWEPKYRVGAFSHLDEIYTTRKISRAAVPWMFKRSTAEVRYRFQGRQSSLADYLSRNPVTGLLIARDDQILFEHYQYGRTDQDRLLSQSMVKSITGMLIGIAIADGAIKSVDDTSETYVPGFKGTEYGRTPIRDLLHMSSGVDFGEARDGGRDLNRLWADMVIGASSFKKGTVNSITQFNHRIAPPGTRYHYASIESDVLGVVLYYATNESASDYLREKVWQPIGAEADATWLVDAEGLEVAHFGFNAVLRDYARLGRLLAYDGAWDGKQIIPAQWIVDSTTVRPSDAYLAPGKAMPTFGYGYLLWLLPGSKRQFAFVGQNGQRICIDPASKLVMVHTALDDMSGEVWRLWSALVEQFG
;
A
#
# COMPACT_ATOMS: atom_id res chain seq x y z
N MET A 1 -14.50 -43.35 7.56
CA MET A 1 -13.75 -42.23 8.18
C MET A 1 -14.76 -41.24 8.72
N SER A 2 -14.74 -40.99 10.01
CA SER A 2 -15.86 -40.55 10.80
C SER A 2 -16.11 -39.02 10.75
N SER A 3 -17.36 -38.64 10.91
CA SER A 3 -17.89 -37.27 10.99
C SER A 3 -17.15 -36.33 11.97
N ARG A 4 -16.39 -36.86 12.91
CA ARG A 4 -15.57 -36.09 13.87
C ARG A 4 -14.32 -35.45 13.27
N SER A 5 -13.77 -35.99 12.17
CA SER A 5 -12.57 -35.42 11.51
C SER A 5 -12.93 -34.19 10.65
N GLN A 6 -14.08 -34.22 9.98
CA GLN A 6 -14.54 -33.09 9.17
C GLN A 6 -14.96 -31.87 10.02
N SER A 7 -15.55 -32.13 11.20
CA SER A 7 -15.95 -31.07 12.14
C SER A 7 -14.72 -30.31 12.70
N ARG A 8 -13.63 -31.01 13.04
CA ARG A 8 -12.40 -30.36 13.51
C ARG A 8 -11.70 -29.55 12.42
N TYR A 9 -11.79 -29.99 11.18
CA TYR A 9 -11.21 -29.30 10.02
C TYR A 9 -11.94 -27.96 9.72
N LEU A 10 -13.28 -27.97 9.83
CA LEU A 10 -14.12 -26.77 9.65
C LEU A 10 -13.96 -25.76 10.80
N VAL A 11 -13.79 -26.22 12.03
CA VAL A 11 -13.58 -25.36 13.21
C VAL A 11 -12.21 -24.68 13.15
N SER A 12 -11.17 -25.38 12.68
CA SER A 12 -9.84 -24.79 12.48
C SER A 12 -9.84 -23.71 11.41
N ARG A 13 -10.54 -23.94 10.28
CA ARG A 13 -10.70 -22.95 9.21
C ARG A 13 -11.46 -21.68 9.64
N ARG A 14 -12.53 -21.85 10.47
CA ARG A 14 -13.26 -20.70 11.04
C ARG A 14 -12.38 -19.86 11.98
N LYS A 15 -11.53 -20.48 12.78
CA LYS A 15 -10.58 -19.76 13.65
C LYS A 15 -9.52 -19.00 12.86
N ALA A 16 -8.97 -19.58 11.79
CA ALA A 16 -8.01 -18.91 10.92
C ALA A 16 -8.61 -17.69 10.19
N LEU A 17 -9.87 -17.81 9.73
CA LEU A 17 -10.58 -16.69 9.09
C LEU A 17 -10.92 -15.56 10.07
N LEU A 18 -11.29 -15.89 11.31
CA LEU A 18 -11.57 -14.90 12.36
C LEU A 18 -10.28 -14.18 12.82
N SER A 19 -9.13 -14.85 12.79
CA SER A 19 -7.84 -14.26 13.14
C SER A 19 -7.35 -13.25 12.10
N PHE A 20 -7.72 -13.38 10.82
CA PHE A 20 -7.39 -12.40 9.79
C PHE A 20 -8.07 -11.04 10.06
N ALA A 21 -9.32 -11.05 10.52
CA ALA A 21 -10.04 -9.82 10.89
C ALA A 21 -9.46 -9.15 12.15
N ALA A 22 -9.00 -9.94 13.13
CA ALA A 22 -8.43 -9.40 14.38
C ALA A 22 -7.02 -8.82 14.21
N ALA A 23 -6.23 -9.35 13.27
CA ALA A 23 -4.88 -8.84 12.99
C ALA A 23 -4.89 -7.50 12.24
N VAL A 24 -6.02 -7.13 11.65
CA VAL A 24 -6.18 -5.89 10.88
C VAL A 24 -6.57 -4.71 11.78
N TYR A 25 -7.09 -4.94 12.99
CA TYR A 25 -7.48 -3.91 13.95
C TYR A 25 -7.05 -4.28 15.36
N GLY A 26 -5.95 -3.68 15.82
CA GLY A 26 -5.54 -3.76 17.22
C GLY A 26 -6.58 -3.10 18.13
N VAL A 27 -7.03 -3.84 19.12
CA VAL A 27 -7.89 -3.37 20.20
C VAL A 27 -7.10 -2.36 21.04
N VAL A 28 -7.69 -1.20 21.30
CA VAL A 28 -7.20 -0.19 22.24
C VAL A 28 -7.11 -0.81 23.63
N GLY A 29 -5.91 -0.98 24.13
CA GLY A 29 -5.63 -1.41 25.50
C GLY A 29 -4.40 -0.66 26.02
N SER A 30 -4.65 0.29 26.92
CA SER A 30 -3.63 1.02 27.68
C SER A 30 -2.82 0.06 28.54
N ASN A 31 -1.48 0.09 28.45
CA ASN A 31 -0.67 -0.19 29.65
C ASN A 31 0.75 0.41 29.61
N ALA A 32 1.21 0.68 30.79
CA ALA A 32 2.30 1.52 31.21
C ALA A 32 3.71 0.96 30.95
N ALA A 33 4.62 1.93 30.88
CA ALA A 33 6.05 1.90 30.76
C ALA A 33 6.82 0.80 31.51
N PHE A 34 7.80 0.22 30.77
CA PHE A 34 9.11 -0.11 31.36
C PHE A 34 10.20 0.47 30.46
N ALA A 35 10.87 1.49 31.00
CA ALA A 35 12.05 2.08 30.37
C ALA A 35 13.26 1.21 30.69
N GLN A 36 13.87 0.56 29.68
CA GLN A 36 15.23 0.09 29.77
C GLN A 36 16.16 1.04 29.01
N SER A 37 17.23 1.43 29.66
CA SER A 37 18.24 2.37 29.18
C SER A 37 18.98 1.85 27.94
N LEU A 38 18.89 2.61 26.86
CA LEU A 38 19.66 2.43 25.63
C LEU A 38 21.08 2.96 25.80
N PRO A 39 22.09 2.37 25.16
CA PRO A 39 23.44 2.89 25.14
C PRO A 39 23.50 4.20 24.31
N SER A 40 24.36 5.08 24.76
CA SER A 40 24.55 6.46 24.33
C SER A 40 24.84 6.65 22.85
N SER A 41 24.13 7.64 22.29
CA SER A 41 24.44 8.52 21.14
C SER A 41 25.68 8.21 20.29
N GLY A 42 25.45 7.58 19.14
CA GLY A 42 26.35 7.73 18.01
C GLY A 42 26.01 9.05 17.28
N THR A 43 27.01 9.89 17.07
CA THR A 43 26.93 11.13 16.31
C THR A 43 26.47 10.89 14.88
N VAL A 44 25.34 11.46 14.50
CA VAL A 44 24.89 11.54 13.11
C VAL A 44 25.74 12.59 12.40
N GLY A 45 26.75 12.16 11.70
CA GLY A 45 27.64 13.03 10.96
C GLY A 45 27.95 12.52 9.55
N SER A 46 27.98 13.46 8.61
CA SER A 46 28.43 13.40 7.22
C SER A 46 27.45 12.77 6.21
N ALA A 47 27.68 13.00 4.90
CA ALA A 47 26.95 12.45 3.73
C ALA A 47 26.92 10.90 3.75
N ALA A 48 26.48 10.37 4.84
CA ALA A 48 26.53 8.99 5.25
C ALA A 48 25.52 8.17 4.46
N GLY A 49 25.89 6.97 4.14
CA GLY A 49 25.02 5.93 3.61
C GLY A 49 23.81 5.67 4.54
N PRO A 50 22.98 4.70 4.20
CA PRO A 50 21.85 4.31 5.03
C PRO A 50 22.35 3.85 6.40
N THR A 51 21.53 4.09 7.42
CA THR A 51 21.77 3.57 8.77
C THR A 51 20.95 2.31 8.99
N PHE A 52 21.59 1.26 9.46
CA PHE A 52 20.97 -0.03 9.77
C PHE A 52 21.10 -0.32 11.26
N ILE A 53 19.98 -0.65 11.92
CA ILE A 53 19.98 -1.11 13.30
C ILE A 53 19.20 -2.41 13.47
N TYR A 54 19.66 -3.26 14.37
CA TYR A 54 19.05 -4.56 14.63
C TYR A 54 17.78 -4.46 15.45
N GLY A 55 17.73 -3.52 16.39
CA GLY A 55 16.61 -3.31 17.28
C GLY A 55 15.55 -2.38 16.70
N GLY A 56 14.52 -2.14 17.49
CA GLY A 56 13.45 -1.19 17.26
C GLY A 56 12.45 -1.23 18.40
N PRO A 57 11.51 -0.26 18.49
CA PRO A 57 10.46 -0.30 19.50
C PRO A 57 9.67 -1.61 19.46
N ASP A 58 9.44 -2.20 20.64
CA ASP A 58 8.65 -3.43 20.79
C ASP A 58 9.14 -4.61 19.91
N ALA A 59 10.45 -4.74 19.71
CA ALA A 59 11.06 -5.76 18.85
C ALA A 59 10.59 -7.18 19.18
N GLY A 60 10.46 -7.52 20.46
CA GLY A 60 9.95 -8.82 20.90
C GLY A 60 8.47 -9.03 20.58
N LEU A 61 7.65 -7.98 20.57
CA LEU A 61 6.24 -8.06 20.19
C LEU A 61 6.09 -8.38 18.68
N TYR A 62 6.93 -7.76 17.86
CA TYR A 62 6.84 -7.88 16.40
C TYR A 62 7.69 -8.98 15.80
N GLY A 63 8.39 -9.76 16.63
CA GLY A 63 9.12 -10.95 16.22
C GLY A 63 10.36 -10.65 15.39
N ALA A 64 11.18 -9.68 15.84
CA ALA A 64 12.42 -9.34 15.13
C ALA A 64 13.36 -10.55 14.99
N ASP A 65 13.38 -11.46 15.96
CA ASP A 65 14.23 -12.64 16.00
C ASP A 65 13.50 -13.94 15.62
N GLU A 66 12.17 -13.91 15.37
CA GLU A 66 11.38 -15.13 15.15
C GLU A 66 11.23 -15.52 13.67
N GLY A 67 11.79 -14.73 12.76
CA GLY A 67 11.65 -14.97 11.31
C GLY A 67 10.21 -14.80 10.83
N TYR A 68 9.74 -15.70 9.96
CA TYR A 68 8.41 -15.68 9.39
C TYR A 68 7.96 -17.12 9.04
N PRO A 69 6.64 -17.39 9.01
CA PRO A 69 6.17 -18.74 8.71
C PRO A 69 6.42 -19.10 7.23
N VAL A 70 7.36 -20.01 6.99
CA VAL A 70 7.69 -20.55 5.65
C VAL A 70 7.83 -22.06 5.76
N PRO A 71 7.67 -22.77 4.69
CA PRO A 71 7.17 -22.51 3.34
C PRO A 71 6.05 -23.45 2.93
N ASP A 72 5.09 -23.60 3.70
CA ASP A 72 3.86 -24.25 3.26
C ASP A 72 2.71 -23.36 3.71
N PHE A 73 2.14 -22.62 2.77
CA PHE A 73 1.00 -21.76 3.04
C PHE A 73 -0.09 -22.48 3.86
N LEU A 74 -0.33 -23.76 3.58
CA LEU A 74 -1.25 -24.58 4.36
C LEU A 74 -0.74 -24.85 5.78
N ARG A 75 0.56 -24.86 5.98
CA ARG A 75 1.21 -24.98 7.28
C ARG A 75 1.19 -23.66 8.03
N ALA A 76 1.49 -22.55 7.39
CA ALA A 76 1.40 -21.21 7.97
C ALA A 76 -0.03 -20.90 8.44
N VAL A 77 -1.05 -21.27 7.67
CA VAL A 77 -2.45 -21.14 8.06
C VAL A 77 -2.83 -22.09 9.21
N ARG A 78 -2.16 -23.22 9.38
CA ARG A 78 -2.41 -24.18 10.47
C ARG A 78 -1.62 -23.85 11.73
N GLU A 79 -0.39 -23.37 11.62
CA GLU A 79 0.58 -23.23 12.71
C GLU A 79 0.79 -21.80 13.18
N GLY A 80 0.40 -20.79 12.38
CA GLY A 80 0.50 -19.37 12.72
C GLY A 80 -0.01 -18.48 11.60
N ASN A 81 -0.73 -17.44 11.98
CA ASN A 81 -1.17 -16.42 11.05
C ASN A 81 0.03 -15.47 10.78
N PRO A 82 0.50 -15.32 9.52
CA PRO A 82 1.63 -14.43 9.21
C PRO A 82 1.37 -12.96 9.59
N TRP A 83 0.12 -12.61 9.86
CA TRP A 83 -0.31 -11.28 10.29
C TRP A 83 -0.30 -11.08 11.81
N GLU A 84 -0.03 -12.12 12.59
CA GLU A 84 0.16 -11.97 14.03
C GLU A 84 1.35 -11.06 14.32
N PRO A 85 1.27 -10.20 15.35
CA PRO A 85 2.37 -9.27 15.67
C PRO A 85 3.74 -9.93 15.68
N LYS A 86 3.88 -11.09 16.30
CA LYS A 86 5.14 -11.83 16.44
C LYS A 86 5.79 -12.30 15.12
N TYR A 87 5.12 -12.14 13.98
CA TYR A 87 5.68 -12.48 12.67
C TYR A 87 5.77 -11.26 11.74
N ARG A 88 5.36 -10.06 12.21
CA ARG A 88 5.23 -8.91 11.32
C ARG A 88 6.55 -8.47 10.70
N VAL A 89 7.66 -8.48 11.44
CA VAL A 89 8.97 -8.08 10.88
C VAL A 89 9.31 -8.95 9.68
N GLY A 90 9.23 -10.26 9.83
CA GLY A 90 9.51 -11.21 8.77
C GLY A 90 8.46 -11.15 7.64
N ALA A 91 7.18 -11.27 7.97
CA ALA A 91 6.10 -11.32 6.98
C ALA A 91 6.00 -10.05 6.12
N PHE A 92 6.32 -8.87 6.69
CA PHE A 92 6.29 -7.60 5.94
C PHE A 92 7.54 -7.37 5.08
N SER A 93 8.52 -8.28 5.15
CA SER A 93 9.74 -8.20 4.34
C SER A 93 9.94 -9.41 3.42
N HIS A 94 9.15 -10.48 3.60
CA HIS A 94 9.29 -11.75 2.88
C HIS A 94 7.94 -12.29 2.40
N LEU A 95 7.02 -11.40 2.06
CA LEU A 95 5.69 -11.83 1.59
C LEU A 95 5.77 -12.75 0.37
N ASP A 96 6.73 -12.49 -0.50
CA ASP A 96 6.99 -13.26 -1.70
C ASP A 96 7.60 -14.65 -1.46
N GLU A 97 7.97 -14.95 -0.23
CA GLU A 97 8.32 -16.30 0.21
C GLU A 97 7.16 -17.02 0.89
N ILE A 98 6.13 -16.28 1.32
CA ILE A 98 4.93 -16.82 1.96
C ILE A 98 3.83 -17.12 0.94
N TYR A 99 3.68 -16.27 -0.08
CA TYR A 99 2.64 -16.36 -1.10
C TYR A 99 3.21 -16.37 -2.50
N THR A 100 2.44 -16.86 -3.47
CA THR A 100 2.80 -16.78 -4.88
C THR A 100 2.78 -15.33 -5.36
N THR A 101 3.90 -14.92 -5.96
CA THR A 101 4.06 -13.57 -6.50
C THR A 101 4.58 -13.61 -7.93
N ARG A 102 4.34 -12.54 -8.68
CA ARG A 102 5.00 -12.31 -9.97
C ARG A 102 6.12 -11.30 -9.77
N LYS A 103 7.28 -11.61 -10.35
CA LYS A 103 8.46 -10.75 -10.31
C LYS A 103 8.36 -9.62 -11.33
N ILE A 104 8.78 -8.43 -10.93
CA ILE A 104 8.91 -7.24 -11.76
C ILE A 104 10.40 -6.88 -11.81
N SER A 105 11.02 -7.14 -12.96
CA SER A 105 12.46 -6.97 -13.09
C SER A 105 12.88 -5.50 -13.07
N ARG A 106 13.97 -5.22 -12.34
CA ARG A 106 14.60 -3.91 -12.23
C ARG A 106 15.04 -3.35 -13.59
N ALA A 107 15.44 -2.11 -13.60
CA ALA A 107 16.09 -1.50 -14.76
C ALA A 107 17.48 -2.11 -15.01
N ALA A 108 17.87 -2.19 -16.27
CA ALA A 108 19.22 -2.64 -16.65
C ALA A 108 20.29 -1.66 -16.13
N VAL A 109 19.96 -0.36 -16.12
CA VAL A 109 20.79 0.72 -15.57
C VAL A 109 19.95 1.45 -14.53
N PRO A 110 20.18 1.24 -13.22
CA PRO A 110 19.45 1.94 -12.18
C PRO A 110 19.72 3.44 -12.18
N TRP A 111 18.66 4.23 -11.97
CA TRP A 111 18.80 5.63 -11.66
C TRP A 111 19.08 5.80 -10.16
N MET A 112 20.18 6.45 -9.81
CA MET A 112 20.63 6.52 -8.42
C MET A 112 20.38 7.91 -7.82
N PHE A 113 19.77 7.94 -6.64
CA PHE A 113 19.71 9.17 -5.83
C PHE A 113 21.12 9.60 -5.43
N LYS A 114 21.35 10.90 -5.46
CA LYS A 114 22.48 11.53 -4.75
C LYS A 114 22.19 11.50 -3.23
N ARG A 115 23.20 11.84 -2.44
CA ARG A 115 23.04 11.92 -0.98
C ARG A 115 23.36 13.33 -0.50
N SER A 116 22.56 13.77 0.45
CA SER A 116 22.76 14.96 1.22
C SER A 116 22.36 14.66 2.66
N THR A 117 22.65 15.55 3.58
CA THR A 117 22.20 15.40 4.97
C THR A 117 21.34 16.58 5.36
N ALA A 118 20.26 16.31 6.07
CA ALA A 118 19.43 17.35 6.65
C ALA A 118 19.10 16.99 8.10
N GLU A 119 19.23 17.97 8.97
CA GLU A 119 18.72 17.85 10.33
C GLU A 119 17.22 18.15 10.32
N VAL A 120 16.41 17.23 10.83
CA VAL A 120 14.97 17.38 10.93
C VAL A 120 14.57 17.52 12.41
N ARG A 121 13.86 18.60 12.71
CA ARG A 121 13.27 18.84 14.03
C ARG A 121 11.81 19.21 13.89
N TYR A 122 10.98 18.66 14.76
CA TYR A 122 9.55 18.93 14.79
C TYR A 122 9.00 18.95 16.21
N ARG A 123 7.76 19.38 16.40
CA ARG A 123 7.06 19.36 17.69
C ARG A 123 5.96 18.31 17.69
N PHE A 124 6.01 17.44 18.69
CA PHE A 124 4.98 16.44 18.94
C PHE A 124 4.62 16.43 20.43
N GLN A 125 3.32 16.50 20.74
CA GLN A 125 2.81 16.55 22.12
C GLN A 125 3.52 17.58 23.01
N GLY A 126 3.78 18.76 22.44
CA GLY A 126 4.43 19.87 23.17
C GLY A 126 5.95 19.77 23.30
N ARG A 127 6.59 18.67 22.87
CA ARG A 127 8.03 18.43 22.97
C ARG A 127 8.71 18.63 21.61
N GLN A 128 9.94 19.17 21.66
CA GLN A 128 10.83 19.15 20.50
C GLN A 128 11.31 17.71 20.28
N SER A 129 11.26 17.23 19.05
CA SER A 129 11.66 15.89 18.66
C SER A 129 12.59 15.91 17.43
N SER A 130 13.49 14.97 17.38
CA SER A 130 14.35 14.65 16.23
C SER A 130 13.85 13.40 15.49
N LEU A 131 14.49 13.05 14.37
CA LEU A 131 14.24 11.76 13.70
C LEU A 131 14.64 10.56 14.59
N ALA A 132 15.69 10.69 15.40
CA ALA A 132 16.08 9.65 16.35
C ALA A 132 14.98 9.43 17.41
N ASP A 133 14.39 10.52 17.92
CA ASP A 133 13.26 10.43 18.86
C ASP A 133 12.04 9.79 18.20
N TYR A 134 11.77 10.12 16.93
CA TYR A 134 10.71 9.49 16.14
C TYR A 134 10.89 7.97 16.06
N LEU A 135 12.06 7.54 15.61
CA LEU A 135 12.40 6.13 15.41
C LEU A 135 12.43 5.33 16.71
N SER A 136 12.78 5.97 17.83
CA SER A 136 12.76 5.31 19.14
C SER A 136 11.35 5.02 19.68
N ARG A 137 10.32 5.70 19.16
CA ARG A 137 8.93 5.57 19.62
C ARG A 137 8.04 4.81 18.64
N ASN A 138 8.39 4.82 17.36
CA ASN A 138 7.54 4.26 16.31
C ASN A 138 8.18 3.03 15.68
N PRO A 139 7.44 1.93 15.50
CA PRO A 139 7.97 0.65 15.00
C PRO A 139 8.16 0.69 13.46
N VAL A 140 9.09 1.53 13.02
CA VAL A 140 9.43 1.78 11.62
C VAL A 140 10.39 0.72 11.12
N THR A 141 10.11 0.06 10.01
CA THR A 141 11.05 -0.85 9.36
C THR A 141 11.99 -0.11 8.42
N GLY A 142 11.50 0.97 7.77
CA GLY A 142 12.28 1.83 6.91
C GLY A 142 11.72 3.24 6.82
N LEU A 143 12.58 4.25 6.92
CA LEU A 143 12.27 5.67 6.72
C LEU A 143 13.25 6.28 5.75
N LEU A 144 12.73 6.84 4.65
CA LEU A 144 13.51 7.56 3.66
C LEU A 144 12.85 8.93 3.39
N ILE A 145 13.65 9.97 3.44
CA ILE A 145 13.23 11.33 3.08
C ILE A 145 14.10 11.76 1.90
N ALA A 146 13.45 12.11 0.80
CA ALA A 146 14.12 12.60 -0.39
C ALA A 146 13.52 13.93 -0.85
N ARG A 147 14.36 14.77 -1.44
CA ARG A 147 13.93 15.98 -2.13
C ARG A 147 14.62 16.02 -3.49
N ASP A 148 13.82 16.11 -4.55
CA ASP A 148 14.30 16.08 -5.93
C ASP A 148 15.11 14.79 -6.23
N ASP A 149 16.39 14.90 -6.50
CA ASP A 149 17.31 13.79 -6.77
C ASP A 149 18.18 13.39 -5.56
N GLN A 150 17.90 13.92 -4.37
CA GLN A 150 18.72 13.75 -3.17
C GLN A 150 17.97 13.02 -2.06
N ILE A 151 18.59 11.98 -1.52
CA ILE A 151 18.18 11.41 -0.23
C ILE A 151 18.78 12.28 0.88
N LEU A 152 17.89 12.81 1.72
CA LEU A 152 18.23 13.64 2.90
C LEU A 152 18.38 12.80 4.16
N PHE A 153 17.66 11.66 4.23
CA PHE A 153 17.69 10.74 5.35
C PHE A 153 17.29 9.34 4.90
N GLU A 154 17.96 8.31 5.41
CA GLU A 154 17.62 6.91 5.14
C GLU A 154 18.03 6.03 6.32
N HIS A 155 17.06 5.27 6.87
CA HIS A 155 17.25 4.46 8.07
C HIS A 155 16.38 3.21 8.05
N TYR A 156 16.92 2.11 8.58
CA TYR A 156 16.25 0.82 8.69
C TYR A 156 16.38 0.27 10.11
N GLN A 157 15.31 -0.36 10.60
CA GLN A 157 15.25 -1.00 11.92
C GLN A 157 14.93 -2.50 11.79
N TYR A 158 15.02 -3.22 12.89
CA TYR A 158 14.74 -4.67 12.99
C TYR A 158 15.59 -5.53 12.06
N GLY A 159 16.86 -5.16 11.87
CA GLY A 159 17.74 -5.87 10.95
C GLY A 159 17.38 -5.75 9.47
N ARG A 160 16.43 -4.91 9.12
CA ARG A 160 16.10 -4.64 7.71
C ARG A 160 17.21 -3.80 7.07
N THR A 161 17.35 -3.97 5.76
CA THR A 161 18.40 -3.34 4.95
C THR A 161 17.81 -2.68 3.71
N ASP A 162 18.64 -2.01 2.94
CA ASP A 162 18.27 -1.43 1.66
C ASP A 162 18.05 -2.46 0.54
N GLN A 163 18.29 -3.74 0.84
CA GLN A 163 18.03 -4.87 -0.08
C GLN A 163 16.69 -5.56 0.19
N ASP A 164 16.09 -5.33 1.37
CA ASP A 164 14.83 -5.97 1.73
C ASP A 164 13.65 -5.33 0.97
N ARG A 165 12.82 -6.18 0.39
CA ARG A 165 11.55 -5.75 -0.21
C ARG A 165 10.50 -5.61 0.89
N LEU A 166 10.04 -4.40 1.10
CA LEU A 166 9.07 -4.05 2.12
C LEU A 166 7.66 -4.04 1.56
N LEU A 167 6.72 -4.60 2.32
CA LEU A 167 5.33 -4.75 1.92
C LEU A 167 4.62 -3.39 1.79
N SER A 168 3.95 -3.17 0.68
CA SER A 168 3.17 -1.96 0.40
C SER A 168 1.88 -1.84 1.22
N GLN A 169 1.32 -2.96 1.67
CA GLN A 169 -0.09 -2.97 2.05
C GLN A 169 -0.95 -2.33 0.93
N SER A 170 -1.90 -1.45 1.28
CA SER A 170 -2.78 -0.79 0.30
C SER A 170 -2.13 0.30 -0.55
N MET A 171 -0.85 0.64 -0.38
CA MET A 171 -0.16 1.59 -1.28
C MET A 171 -0.20 1.11 -2.74
N VAL A 172 -0.29 -0.18 -2.98
CA VAL A 172 -0.39 -0.76 -4.33
C VAL A 172 -1.61 -0.30 -5.11
N LYS A 173 -2.70 0.06 -4.43
CA LYS A 173 -3.89 0.63 -5.09
C LYS A 173 -3.55 1.88 -5.91
N SER A 174 -2.69 2.74 -5.37
CA SER A 174 -2.22 3.93 -6.07
C SER A 174 -1.37 3.57 -7.29
N ILE A 175 -0.59 2.48 -7.23
CA ILE A 175 0.12 1.95 -8.40
C ILE A 175 -0.89 1.53 -9.49
N THR A 176 -1.94 0.80 -9.11
CA THR A 176 -3.03 0.44 -10.04
C THR A 176 -3.66 1.69 -10.69
N GLY A 177 -3.93 2.73 -9.89
CA GLY A 177 -4.44 4.01 -10.42
C GLY A 177 -3.50 4.68 -11.43
N MET A 178 -2.19 4.62 -11.21
CA MET A 178 -1.19 5.11 -12.17
C MET A 178 -1.27 4.33 -13.49
N LEU A 179 -1.36 3.00 -13.43
CA LEU A 179 -1.42 2.14 -14.61
C LEU A 179 -2.72 2.33 -15.41
N ILE A 180 -3.86 2.58 -14.77
CA ILE A 180 -5.09 2.95 -15.45
C ILE A 180 -4.90 4.25 -16.26
N GLY A 181 -4.22 5.25 -15.69
CA GLY A 181 -3.92 6.50 -16.39
C GLY A 181 -3.05 6.32 -17.61
N ILE A 182 -2.06 5.43 -17.53
CA ILE A 182 -1.20 5.08 -18.68
C ILE A 182 -2.01 4.32 -19.71
N ALA A 183 -2.86 3.36 -19.31
CA ALA A 183 -3.69 2.58 -20.23
C ALA A 183 -4.69 3.45 -21.00
N ILE A 184 -5.16 4.55 -20.38
CA ILE A 184 -5.98 5.55 -21.09
C ILE A 184 -5.13 6.32 -22.10
N ALA A 185 -3.93 6.73 -21.74
CA ALA A 185 -3.02 7.44 -22.65
C ALA A 185 -2.58 6.56 -23.83
N ASP A 186 -2.37 5.28 -23.60
CA ASP A 186 -2.05 4.28 -24.64
C ASP A 186 -3.28 3.91 -25.51
N GLY A 187 -4.49 4.36 -25.14
CA GLY A 187 -5.73 4.08 -25.84
C GLY A 187 -6.31 2.67 -25.59
N ALA A 188 -5.71 1.89 -24.68
CA ALA A 188 -6.24 0.59 -24.27
C ALA A 188 -7.56 0.75 -23.47
N ILE A 189 -7.67 1.78 -22.65
CA ILE A 189 -8.91 2.23 -22.03
C ILE A 189 -9.30 3.55 -22.70
N LYS A 190 -10.56 3.68 -23.15
CA LYS A 190 -10.97 4.86 -23.92
C LYS A 190 -11.30 6.06 -23.03
N SER A 191 -11.94 5.81 -21.88
CA SER A 191 -12.40 6.87 -20.97
C SER A 191 -12.54 6.35 -19.54
N VAL A 192 -12.35 7.23 -18.57
CA VAL A 192 -12.74 6.98 -17.17
C VAL A 192 -14.26 6.85 -17.00
N ASP A 193 -15.03 7.32 -17.97
CA ASP A 193 -16.49 7.25 -17.95
C ASP A 193 -17.02 5.92 -18.52
N ASP A 194 -16.16 5.10 -19.12
CA ASP A 194 -16.52 3.77 -19.54
C ASP A 194 -16.79 2.90 -18.30
N THR A 195 -17.76 1.99 -18.44
CA THR A 195 -18.07 1.00 -17.41
C THR A 195 -17.12 -0.18 -17.48
N SER A 196 -16.85 -0.85 -16.37
CA SER A 196 -15.91 -1.98 -16.33
C SER A 196 -16.34 -3.16 -17.19
N GLU A 197 -17.65 -3.38 -17.41
CA GLU A 197 -18.15 -4.42 -18.33
C GLU A 197 -17.83 -4.15 -19.81
N THR A 198 -17.44 -2.93 -20.15
CA THR A 198 -16.94 -2.60 -21.50
C THR A 198 -15.68 -3.38 -21.85
N TYR A 199 -14.85 -3.65 -20.85
CA TYR A 199 -13.55 -4.34 -20.97
C TYR A 199 -13.61 -5.79 -20.53
N VAL A 200 -14.41 -6.09 -19.48
CA VAL A 200 -14.41 -7.39 -18.80
C VAL A 200 -15.71 -8.14 -19.07
N PRO A 201 -15.73 -9.12 -20.01
CA PRO A 201 -16.95 -9.87 -20.33
C PRO A 201 -17.60 -10.55 -19.13
N GLY A 202 -16.77 -11.03 -18.17
CA GLY A 202 -17.24 -11.67 -16.94
C GLY A 202 -17.99 -10.74 -15.98
N PHE A 203 -17.90 -9.44 -16.15
CA PHE A 203 -18.64 -8.46 -15.34
C PHE A 203 -19.98 -8.04 -15.94
N LYS A 204 -20.31 -8.52 -17.13
CA LYS A 204 -21.54 -8.11 -17.83
C LYS A 204 -22.78 -8.34 -16.97
N GLY A 205 -23.55 -7.27 -16.77
CA GLY A 205 -24.80 -7.29 -16.02
C GLY A 205 -24.63 -7.29 -14.49
N THR A 206 -23.40 -7.21 -13.98
CA THR A 206 -23.14 -7.06 -12.52
C THR A 206 -23.14 -5.58 -12.09
N GLU A 207 -23.26 -5.34 -10.80
CA GLU A 207 -23.19 -3.97 -10.27
C GLU A 207 -21.82 -3.34 -10.48
N TYR A 208 -20.73 -4.09 -10.24
CA TYR A 208 -19.39 -3.64 -10.59
C TYR A 208 -19.20 -3.46 -12.10
N GLY A 209 -19.81 -4.33 -12.91
CA GLY A 209 -19.81 -4.23 -14.38
C GLY A 209 -20.36 -2.89 -14.87
N ARG A 210 -21.47 -2.46 -14.32
CA ARG A 210 -22.15 -1.17 -14.63
C ARG A 210 -21.51 0.06 -13.99
N THR A 211 -20.47 -0.12 -13.16
CA THR A 211 -19.81 1.01 -12.50
C THR A 211 -18.77 1.65 -13.43
N PRO A 212 -18.81 2.98 -13.63
CA PRO A 212 -17.76 3.70 -14.32
C PRO A 212 -16.39 3.55 -13.68
N ILE A 213 -15.34 3.49 -14.48
CA ILE A 213 -13.94 3.41 -14.00
C ILE A 213 -13.63 4.58 -13.06
N ARG A 214 -14.13 5.78 -13.33
CA ARG A 214 -13.97 6.96 -12.46
C ARG A 214 -14.46 6.68 -11.03
N ASP A 215 -15.63 6.06 -10.90
CA ASP A 215 -16.24 5.86 -9.59
C ASP A 215 -15.54 4.75 -8.81
N LEU A 216 -14.96 3.77 -9.48
CA LEU A 216 -14.07 2.78 -8.88
C LEU A 216 -12.76 3.44 -8.40
N LEU A 217 -12.15 4.32 -9.21
CA LEU A 217 -10.96 5.08 -8.82
C LEU A 217 -11.22 5.96 -7.58
N HIS A 218 -12.44 6.44 -7.41
CA HIS A 218 -12.89 7.26 -6.28
C HIS A 218 -13.38 6.46 -5.07
N MET A 219 -13.35 5.12 -5.10
CA MET A 219 -13.97 4.30 -4.05
C MET A 219 -15.42 4.70 -3.80
N SER A 220 -16.20 4.80 -4.86
CA SER A 220 -17.57 5.30 -4.83
C SER A 220 -18.53 4.52 -5.74
N SER A 221 -18.30 3.23 -5.93
CA SER A 221 -19.20 2.37 -6.71
C SER A 221 -20.64 2.33 -6.16
N GLY A 222 -20.80 2.53 -4.86
CA GLY A 222 -22.07 2.34 -4.17
C GLY A 222 -22.47 0.87 -3.98
N VAL A 223 -21.62 -0.09 -4.34
CA VAL A 223 -21.84 -1.51 -4.08
C VAL A 223 -21.62 -1.79 -2.59
N ASP A 224 -22.48 -2.61 -2.00
CA ASP A 224 -22.37 -3.03 -0.60
C ASP A 224 -21.22 -4.03 -0.46
N PHE A 225 -20.17 -3.59 0.24
CA PHE A 225 -18.99 -4.38 0.52
C PHE A 225 -18.44 -4.05 1.91
N GLY A 226 -18.45 -5.06 2.79
CA GLY A 226 -17.92 -4.94 4.15
C GLY A 226 -16.41 -4.97 4.16
N GLU A 227 -15.79 -3.78 4.17
CA GLU A 227 -14.35 -3.62 4.35
C GLU A 227 -13.95 -4.01 5.78
N ALA A 228 -12.65 -4.22 6.02
CA ALA A 228 -12.12 -4.64 7.33
C ALA A 228 -12.61 -3.76 8.50
N ARG A 229 -12.91 -2.48 8.26
CA ARG A 229 -13.49 -1.55 9.25
C ARG A 229 -14.87 -1.97 9.76
N ASP A 230 -15.64 -2.64 8.93
CA ASP A 230 -17.00 -3.08 9.21
C ASP A 230 -17.02 -4.55 9.70
N GLY A 231 -15.89 -5.01 10.28
CA GLY A 231 -15.69 -6.38 10.72
C GLY A 231 -15.05 -7.31 9.70
N GLY A 232 -14.64 -6.79 8.55
CA GLY A 232 -13.81 -7.49 7.55
C GLY A 232 -14.45 -8.71 6.88
N ARG A 233 -15.75 -8.91 7.05
CA ARG A 233 -16.43 -10.14 6.61
C ARG A 233 -16.28 -10.38 5.11
N ASP A 234 -16.53 -9.36 4.29
CA ASP A 234 -16.53 -9.50 2.84
C ASP A 234 -15.10 -9.46 2.28
N LEU A 235 -14.22 -8.63 2.84
CA LEU A 235 -12.80 -8.64 2.48
C LEU A 235 -12.16 -9.99 2.82
N ASN A 236 -12.45 -10.56 3.98
CA ASN A 236 -11.94 -11.88 4.36
C ASN A 236 -12.45 -12.98 3.42
N ARG A 237 -13.72 -12.89 2.99
CA ARG A 237 -14.29 -13.80 2.01
C ARG A 237 -13.63 -13.66 0.65
N LEU A 238 -13.45 -12.42 0.16
CA LEU A 238 -12.78 -12.14 -1.09
C LEU A 238 -11.35 -12.70 -1.08
N TRP A 239 -10.59 -12.42 -0.01
CA TRP A 239 -9.23 -12.94 0.18
C TRP A 239 -9.19 -14.48 0.17
N ALA A 240 -10.10 -15.12 0.90
CA ALA A 240 -10.18 -16.57 0.97
C ALA A 240 -10.47 -17.20 -0.40
N ASP A 241 -11.32 -16.58 -1.20
CA ASP A 241 -11.68 -17.08 -2.52
C ASP A 241 -10.58 -16.83 -3.56
N MET A 242 -9.91 -15.66 -3.52
CA MET A 242 -8.89 -15.27 -4.49
C MET A 242 -7.54 -15.92 -4.22
N VAL A 243 -7.04 -15.81 -2.99
CA VAL A 243 -5.64 -16.11 -2.64
C VAL A 243 -5.50 -17.47 -1.97
N ILE A 244 -6.39 -17.78 -1.01
CA ILE A 244 -6.28 -19.02 -0.23
C ILE A 244 -6.87 -20.23 -0.98
N GLY A 245 -7.76 -20.00 -1.94
CA GLY A 245 -8.49 -21.09 -2.60
C GLY A 245 -9.30 -21.92 -1.59
N ALA A 246 -9.82 -21.28 -0.54
CA ALA A 246 -10.44 -21.92 0.62
C ALA A 246 -11.83 -22.54 0.30
N SER A 247 -12.46 -22.10 -0.78
CA SER A 247 -13.64 -22.76 -1.30
C SER A 247 -13.20 -23.98 -2.12
N SER A 248 -13.98 -25.04 -2.11
CA SER A 248 -13.78 -26.25 -2.91
C SER A 248 -13.81 -25.97 -4.45
N PHE A 249 -14.04 -24.73 -4.81
CA PHE A 249 -14.02 -24.21 -6.17
C PHE A 249 -12.99 -23.08 -6.17
N LYS A 250 -11.88 -23.24 -6.89
CA LYS A 250 -10.97 -22.15 -7.21
C LYS A 250 -11.77 -21.12 -8.01
N LYS A 251 -12.17 -20.06 -7.34
CA LYS A 251 -12.84 -18.95 -8.00
C LYS A 251 -11.78 -17.90 -8.21
N GLY A 252 -11.29 -17.72 -9.44
CA GLY A 252 -10.40 -16.60 -9.78
C GLY A 252 -11.04 -15.25 -9.42
N THR A 253 -10.25 -14.21 -9.50
CA THR A 253 -10.63 -12.85 -9.10
C THR A 253 -11.96 -12.40 -9.69
N VAL A 254 -12.18 -12.62 -11.00
CA VAL A 254 -13.45 -12.24 -11.67
C VAL A 254 -14.66 -12.89 -11.01
N ASN A 255 -14.64 -14.21 -10.82
CA ASN A 255 -15.76 -14.93 -10.21
C ASN A 255 -15.96 -14.54 -8.73
N SER A 256 -14.89 -14.25 -8.03
CA SER A 256 -14.94 -13.80 -6.63
C SER A 256 -15.61 -12.43 -6.51
N ILE A 257 -15.30 -11.49 -7.40
CA ILE A 257 -15.89 -10.16 -7.46
C ILE A 257 -17.40 -10.22 -7.76
N THR A 258 -17.84 -11.05 -8.71
CA THR A 258 -19.25 -11.11 -9.13
C THR A 258 -20.22 -11.57 -8.05
N GLN A 259 -19.72 -12.11 -6.95
CA GLN A 259 -20.55 -12.47 -5.79
C GLN A 259 -21.06 -11.27 -4.99
N PHE A 260 -20.41 -10.11 -5.14
CA PHE A 260 -20.79 -8.85 -4.51
C PHE A 260 -21.60 -8.03 -5.50
N ASN A 261 -22.90 -8.32 -5.58
CA ASN A 261 -23.79 -7.79 -6.62
C ASN A 261 -25.04 -7.12 -6.03
N HIS A 262 -24.85 -6.35 -4.97
CA HIS A 262 -25.90 -5.54 -4.34
C HIS A 262 -25.44 -4.09 -4.20
N ARG A 263 -26.15 -3.16 -4.83
CA ARG A 263 -25.85 -1.74 -4.78
C ARG A 263 -26.79 -1.03 -3.81
N ILE A 264 -26.22 -0.20 -2.93
CA ILE A 264 -26.94 0.55 -1.89
C ILE A 264 -26.93 2.07 -2.09
N ALA A 265 -26.15 2.57 -3.03
CA ALA A 265 -26.11 3.98 -3.40
C ALA A 265 -25.75 4.13 -4.90
N PRO A 266 -26.19 5.21 -5.58
CA PRO A 266 -25.74 5.47 -6.94
C PRO A 266 -24.21 5.64 -7.01
N PRO A 267 -23.56 5.20 -8.12
CA PRO A 267 -22.13 5.44 -8.33
C PRO A 267 -21.82 6.94 -8.29
N GLY A 268 -20.62 7.30 -7.80
CA GLY A 268 -20.17 8.69 -7.78
C GLY A 268 -20.87 9.60 -6.77
N THR A 269 -21.62 9.05 -5.81
CA THR A 269 -22.39 9.87 -4.84
C THR A 269 -21.89 9.78 -3.42
N ARG A 270 -21.18 8.71 -3.07
CA ARG A 270 -20.72 8.43 -1.71
C ARG A 270 -19.36 7.78 -1.73
N TYR A 271 -18.42 8.33 -0.99
CA TYR A 271 -17.16 7.65 -0.71
C TYR A 271 -17.38 6.49 0.27
N HIS A 272 -16.87 5.32 -0.11
CA HIS A 272 -16.81 4.15 0.75
C HIS A 272 -15.59 3.32 0.37
N TYR A 273 -14.55 3.35 1.22
CA TYR A 273 -13.32 2.61 0.94
C TYR A 273 -13.61 1.11 0.86
N ALA A 274 -13.40 0.53 -0.30
CA ALA A 274 -13.66 -0.87 -0.59
C ALA A 274 -12.52 -1.47 -1.42
N SER A 275 -11.72 -2.34 -0.81
CA SER A 275 -10.54 -2.94 -1.45
C SER A 275 -10.85 -3.64 -2.76
N ILE A 276 -12.02 -4.26 -2.88
CA ILE A 276 -12.52 -4.92 -4.08
C ILE A 276 -12.57 -4.00 -5.31
N GLU A 277 -12.80 -2.69 -5.13
CA GLU A 277 -12.86 -1.75 -6.26
C GLU A 277 -11.53 -1.63 -6.99
N SER A 278 -10.41 -1.73 -6.26
CA SER A 278 -9.09 -1.80 -6.91
C SER A 278 -8.85 -3.13 -7.62
N ASP A 279 -9.41 -4.25 -7.14
CA ASP A 279 -9.32 -5.52 -7.85
C ASP A 279 -10.16 -5.49 -9.14
N VAL A 280 -11.33 -4.86 -9.14
CA VAL A 280 -12.10 -4.60 -10.38
C VAL A 280 -11.25 -3.84 -11.38
N LEU A 281 -10.56 -2.77 -10.94
CA LEU A 281 -9.66 -1.98 -11.80
C LEU A 281 -8.45 -2.79 -12.29
N GLY A 282 -7.87 -3.66 -11.45
CA GLY A 282 -6.80 -4.58 -11.85
C GLY A 282 -7.25 -5.55 -12.96
N VAL A 283 -8.46 -6.09 -12.84
CA VAL A 283 -9.06 -6.95 -13.89
C VAL A 283 -9.33 -6.13 -15.15
N VAL A 284 -9.88 -4.91 -15.04
CA VAL A 284 -10.09 -4.02 -16.20
C VAL A 284 -8.77 -3.76 -16.92
N LEU A 285 -7.70 -3.44 -16.18
CA LEU A 285 -6.36 -3.21 -16.74
C LEU A 285 -5.89 -4.43 -17.54
N TYR A 286 -5.96 -5.63 -16.95
CA TYR A 286 -5.55 -6.86 -17.61
C TYR A 286 -6.31 -7.10 -18.93
N TYR A 287 -7.62 -7.00 -18.91
CA TYR A 287 -8.43 -7.23 -20.13
C TYR A 287 -8.27 -6.13 -21.18
N ALA A 288 -8.06 -4.89 -20.78
CA ALA A 288 -7.88 -3.77 -21.69
C ALA A 288 -6.50 -3.80 -22.37
N THR A 289 -5.44 -4.15 -21.64
CA THR A 289 -4.07 -4.17 -22.16
C THR A 289 -3.66 -5.53 -22.70
N ASN A 290 -4.36 -6.60 -22.30
CA ASN A 290 -3.97 -8.01 -22.53
C ASN A 290 -2.58 -8.33 -21.95
N GLU A 291 -2.18 -7.63 -20.89
CA GLU A 291 -0.91 -7.79 -20.18
C GLU A 291 -1.15 -7.93 -18.66
N SER A 292 -0.24 -8.64 -17.97
CA SER A 292 -0.24 -8.65 -16.51
C SER A 292 0.07 -7.27 -15.97
N ALA A 293 -0.54 -6.88 -14.83
CA ALA A 293 -0.23 -5.58 -14.21
C ALA A 293 1.26 -5.45 -13.87
N SER A 294 1.94 -6.55 -13.54
CA SER A 294 3.38 -6.59 -13.27
C SER A 294 4.22 -6.31 -14.53
N ASP A 295 3.88 -6.92 -15.67
CA ASP A 295 4.61 -6.68 -16.92
C ASP A 295 4.35 -5.25 -17.43
N TYR A 296 3.10 -4.79 -17.35
CA TYR A 296 2.73 -3.44 -17.73
C TYR A 296 3.43 -2.40 -16.84
N LEU A 297 3.48 -2.61 -15.50
CA LEU A 297 4.25 -1.78 -14.58
C LEU A 297 5.75 -1.79 -14.91
N ARG A 298 6.31 -2.96 -15.17
CA ARG A 298 7.73 -3.12 -15.54
C ARG A 298 8.09 -2.27 -16.75
N GLU A 299 7.32 -2.39 -17.82
CA GLU A 299 7.58 -1.72 -19.10
C GLU A 299 7.33 -0.22 -19.04
N LYS A 300 6.16 0.17 -18.48
CA LYS A 300 5.71 1.56 -18.54
C LYS A 300 6.30 2.46 -17.46
N VAL A 301 6.67 1.89 -16.29
CA VAL A 301 7.08 2.69 -15.14
C VAL A 301 8.39 2.21 -14.54
N TRP A 302 8.47 0.92 -14.12
CA TRP A 302 9.55 0.43 -13.25
C TRP A 302 10.92 0.55 -13.88
N GLN A 303 11.07 0.07 -15.10
CA GLN A 303 12.32 0.21 -15.85
C GLN A 303 12.58 1.65 -16.33
N PRO A 304 11.60 2.39 -16.87
CA PRO A 304 11.78 3.80 -17.25
C PRO A 304 12.24 4.73 -16.12
N ILE A 305 11.78 4.52 -14.88
CA ILE A 305 12.26 5.32 -13.74
C ILE A 305 13.59 4.84 -13.15
N GLY A 306 14.19 3.82 -13.74
CA GLY A 306 15.48 3.28 -13.30
C GLY A 306 15.41 2.57 -11.95
N ALA A 307 14.39 1.76 -11.69
CA ALA A 307 14.28 0.99 -10.45
C ALA A 307 15.54 0.15 -10.20
N GLU A 308 16.06 0.20 -8.97
CA GLU A 308 17.35 -0.45 -8.63
C GLU A 308 17.22 -1.92 -8.27
N ALA A 309 16.04 -2.36 -7.83
CA ALA A 309 15.80 -3.72 -7.41
C ALA A 309 14.57 -4.34 -8.10
N ASP A 310 14.55 -5.67 -8.14
CA ASP A 310 13.35 -6.40 -8.53
C ASP A 310 12.25 -6.18 -7.49
N ALA A 311 11.04 -5.89 -7.94
CA ALA A 311 9.84 -5.91 -7.10
C ALA A 311 9.06 -7.22 -7.28
N THR A 312 8.12 -7.48 -6.38
CA THR A 312 7.19 -8.59 -6.50
C THR A 312 5.76 -8.15 -6.23
N TRP A 313 4.80 -8.77 -6.91
CA TRP A 313 3.38 -8.51 -6.72
C TRP A 313 2.62 -9.81 -6.53
N LEU A 314 1.86 -9.89 -5.44
CA LEU A 314 1.02 -11.04 -5.12
C LEU A 314 0.04 -11.33 -6.26
N VAL A 315 -0.09 -12.61 -6.60
CA VAL A 315 -1.06 -13.07 -7.60
C VAL A 315 -2.08 -14.01 -6.96
N ASP A 316 -3.27 -14.04 -7.54
CA ASP A 316 -4.31 -14.98 -7.19
C ASP A 316 -4.02 -16.40 -7.75
N ALA A 317 -4.94 -17.32 -7.53
CA ALA A 317 -4.80 -18.71 -7.99
C ALA A 317 -4.79 -18.87 -9.52
N GLU A 318 -5.21 -17.87 -10.28
CA GLU A 318 -5.22 -17.83 -11.75
C GLU A 318 -4.07 -17.00 -12.33
N GLY A 319 -3.27 -16.38 -11.46
CA GLY A 319 -2.10 -15.59 -11.84
C GLY A 319 -2.40 -14.12 -12.13
N LEU A 320 -3.57 -13.60 -11.76
CA LEU A 320 -3.86 -12.17 -11.80
C LEU A 320 -3.32 -11.48 -10.55
N GLU A 321 -2.76 -10.30 -10.69
CA GLU A 321 -2.28 -9.51 -9.57
C GLU A 321 -3.43 -9.08 -8.65
N VAL A 322 -3.21 -9.22 -7.35
CA VAL A 322 -4.12 -8.72 -6.30
C VAL A 322 -3.93 -7.21 -6.19
N ALA A 323 -4.82 -6.44 -6.80
CA ALA A 323 -4.62 -5.00 -6.95
C ALA A 323 -4.85 -4.19 -5.67
N HIS A 324 -5.39 -4.80 -4.61
CA HIS A 324 -5.59 -4.12 -3.33
C HIS A 324 -4.44 -4.33 -2.33
N PHE A 325 -3.54 -5.29 -2.57
CA PHE A 325 -2.55 -5.73 -1.58
C PHE A 325 -1.36 -6.47 -2.22
N GLY A 326 -0.21 -6.52 -1.51
CA GLY A 326 0.82 -7.53 -1.78
C GLY A 326 1.90 -7.14 -2.78
N PHE A 327 2.08 -5.86 -3.06
CA PHE A 327 3.25 -5.36 -3.78
C PHE A 327 4.42 -5.17 -2.80
N ASN A 328 5.64 -5.57 -3.20
CA ASN A 328 6.82 -5.50 -2.36
C ASN A 328 7.99 -4.91 -3.15
N ALA A 329 8.62 -3.88 -2.60
CA ALA A 329 9.76 -3.21 -3.22
C ALA A 329 10.74 -2.69 -2.16
N VAL A 330 11.98 -2.42 -2.58
CA VAL A 330 12.94 -1.73 -1.71
C VAL A 330 12.53 -0.27 -1.48
N LEU A 331 12.94 0.28 -0.35
CA LEU A 331 12.51 1.62 0.10
C LEU A 331 12.82 2.72 -0.91
N ARG A 332 13.98 2.64 -1.58
CA ARG A 332 14.39 3.61 -2.60
C ARG A 332 13.54 3.55 -3.86
N ASP A 333 13.02 2.39 -4.23
CA ASP A 333 12.15 2.28 -5.40
C ASP A 333 10.75 2.83 -5.11
N TYR A 334 10.26 2.72 -3.88
CA TYR A 334 9.09 3.49 -3.44
C TYR A 334 9.35 5.01 -3.50
N ALA A 335 10.56 5.46 -3.17
CA ALA A 335 10.92 6.87 -3.30
C ALA A 335 10.97 7.33 -4.78
N ARG A 336 11.38 6.46 -5.72
CA ARG A 336 11.32 6.75 -7.16
C ARG A 336 9.88 6.92 -7.65
N LEU A 337 8.94 6.07 -7.19
CA LEU A 337 7.51 6.26 -7.47
C LEU A 337 7.01 7.59 -6.90
N GLY A 338 7.38 7.92 -5.67
CA GLY A 338 7.05 9.20 -5.07
C GLY A 338 7.60 10.40 -5.86
N ARG A 339 8.87 10.32 -6.30
CA ARG A 339 9.49 11.34 -7.13
C ARG A 339 8.79 11.48 -8.49
N LEU A 340 8.45 10.38 -9.13
CA LEU A 340 7.70 10.42 -10.39
C LEU A 340 6.40 11.24 -10.24
N LEU A 341 5.64 11.04 -9.16
CA LEU A 341 4.41 11.78 -8.94
C LEU A 341 4.67 13.21 -8.46
N ALA A 342 5.77 13.47 -7.75
CA ALA A 342 6.18 14.84 -7.38
C ALA A 342 6.49 15.72 -8.61
N TYR A 343 6.83 15.11 -9.73
CA TYR A 343 7.05 15.75 -11.03
C TYR A 343 5.87 15.59 -11.99
N ASP A 344 4.67 15.36 -11.48
CA ASP A 344 3.46 15.16 -12.28
C ASP A 344 3.64 14.12 -13.41
N GLY A 345 4.29 13.01 -13.08
CA GLY A 345 4.50 11.90 -14.00
C GLY A 345 5.68 12.06 -14.96
N ALA A 346 6.49 13.11 -14.83
CA ALA A 346 7.68 13.29 -15.62
C ALA A 346 8.92 12.67 -14.96
N TRP A 347 9.80 12.09 -15.75
CA TRP A 347 11.08 11.51 -15.33
C TRP A 347 12.17 11.83 -16.34
N ASP A 348 13.21 12.56 -15.91
CA ASP A 348 14.37 12.93 -16.72
C ASP A 348 13.99 13.45 -18.13
N GLY A 349 13.03 14.38 -18.16
CA GLY A 349 12.55 15.02 -19.39
C GLY A 349 11.55 14.20 -20.22
N LYS A 350 11.20 12.98 -19.79
CA LYS A 350 10.18 12.16 -20.44
C LYS A 350 8.90 12.14 -19.60
N GLN A 351 7.74 12.23 -20.24
CA GLN A 351 6.45 12.04 -19.61
C GLN A 351 6.15 10.54 -19.54
N ILE A 352 6.17 9.96 -18.35
CA ILE A 352 5.88 8.53 -18.09
C ILE A 352 4.38 8.35 -17.85
N ILE A 353 3.80 9.20 -17.01
CA ILE A 353 2.35 9.23 -16.74
C ILE A 353 1.84 10.59 -17.20
N PRO A 354 0.71 10.70 -17.92
CA PRO A 354 0.19 11.99 -18.35
C PRO A 354 0.07 12.98 -17.18
N ALA A 355 0.61 14.18 -17.32
CA ALA A 355 0.60 15.19 -16.25
C ALA A 355 -0.83 15.51 -15.80
N GLN A 356 -1.76 15.63 -16.75
CA GLN A 356 -3.16 15.89 -16.43
C GLN A 356 -3.77 14.75 -15.60
N TRP A 357 -3.38 13.49 -15.84
CA TRP A 357 -3.84 12.37 -15.02
C TRP A 357 -3.45 12.51 -13.56
N ILE A 358 -2.20 12.93 -13.29
CA ILE A 358 -1.73 13.14 -11.92
C ILE A 358 -2.48 14.31 -11.27
N VAL A 359 -2.71 15.40 -12.01
CA VAL A 359 -3.51 16.55 -11.52
C VAL A 359 -4.95 16.10 -11.20
N ASP A 360 -5.60 15.39 -12.11
CA ASP A 360 -6.96 14.86 -11.91
C ASP A 360 -7.05 13.89 -10.74
N SER A 361 -6.02 13.06 -10.56
CA SER A 361 -5.92 12.09 -9.47
C SER A 361 -5.74 12.73 -8.09
N THR A 362 -5.27 13.97 -8.04
CA THR A 362 -4.86 14.65 -6.79
C THR A 362 -5.60 15.96 -6.53
N THR A 363 -6.65 16.22 -7.31
CA THR A 363 -7.46 17.43 -7.16
C THR A 363 -8.95 17.08 -7.12
N VAL A 364 -9.66 17.63 -6.14
CA VAL A 364 -11.12 17.46 -6.04
C VAL A 364 -11.82 18.45 -6.96
N ARG A 365 -12.64 17.95 -7.87
CA ARG A 365 -13.49 18.80 -8.74
C ARG A 365 -14.73 19.28 -7.98
N PRO A 366 -15.35 20.39 -8.36
CA PRO A 366 -16.59 20.84 -7.75
C PRO A 366 -17.72 19.78 -7.78
N SER A 367 -17.80 18.98 -8.87
CA SER A 367 -18.73 17.85 -9.00
C SER A 367 -18.49 16.76 -7.96
N ASP A 368 -17.25 16.62 -7.51
CA ASP A 368 -16.80 15.52 -6.66
C ASP A 368 -16.52 16.01 -5.23
N ALA A 369 -17.20 17.10 -4.80
CA ALA A 369 -16.96 17.75 -3.50
C ALA A 369 -17.09 16.81 -2.29
N TYR A 370 -17.79 15.69 -2.42
CA TYR A 370 -17.89 14.66 -1.38
C TYR A 370 -16.56 13.94 -1.12
N LEU A 371 -15.59 14.07 -2.03
CA LEU A 371 -14.24 13.48 -1.92
C LEU A 371 -13.24 14.41 -1.22
N ALA A 372 -13.61 15.64 -0.92
CA ALA A 372 -12.72 16.62 -0.30
C ALA A 372 -12.26 16.19 1.11
N PRO A 373 -11.09 16.66 1.58
CA PRO A 373 -10.68 16.51 2.97
C PRO A 373 -11.77 16.97 3.94
N GLY A 374 -12.05 16.15 4.96
CA GLY A 374 -13.15 16.39 5.91
C GLY A 374 -14.54 16.00 5.40
N LYS A 375 -14.66 15.53 4.15
CA LYS A 375 -15.92 15.01 3.55
C LYS A 375 -15.82 13.50 3.29
N ALA A 376 -14.83 13.07 2.52
CA ALA A 376 -14.60 11.64 2.30
C ALA A 376 -14.25 10.94 3.63
N MET A 377 -13.34 11.53 4.38
CA MET A 377 -12.88 11.07 5.70
C MET A 377 -12.70 12.27 6.64
N PRO A 378 -12.67 12.05 7.97
CA PRO A 378 -12.57 13.15 8.95
C PRO A 378 -11.40 14.12 8.71
N THR A 379 -10.28 13.63 8.18
CA THR A 379 -9.08 14.44 7.94
C THR A 379 -8.72 14.51 6.46
N PHE A 380 -8.80 13.38 5.74
CA PHE A 380 -8.30 13.24 4.38
C PHE A 380 -9.42 13.32 3.35
N GLY A 381 -9.07 13.73 2.15
CA GLY A 381 -9.86 13.53 0.94
C GLY A 381 -9.39 12.29 0.18
N TYR A 382 -10.03 12.04 -0.96
CA TYR A 382 -9.68 10.92 -1.83
C TYR A 382 -9.73 11.33 -3.29
N GLY A 383 -8.74 10.91 -4.06
CA GLY A 383 -8.66 11.10 -5.50
C GLY A 383 -8.72 9.78 -6.24
N TYR A 384 -8.01 9.64 -7.34
CA TYR A 384 -7.91 8.37 -8.06
C TYR A 384 -6.95 7.43 -7.32
N LEU A 385 -7.47 6.67 -6.36
CA LEU A 385 -6.73 5.76 -5.48
C LEU A 385 -5.57 6.42 -4.72
N LEU A 386 -5.66 7.72 -4.50
CA LEU A 386 -4.71 8.55 -3.75
C LEU A 386 -5.40 9.27 -2.60
N TRP A 387 -4.74 9.32 -1.46
CA TRP A 387 -5.20 10.05 -0.28
C TRP A 387 -4.79 11.52 -0.40
N LEU A 388 -5.75 12.44 -0.31
CA LEU A 388 -5.51 13.86 -0.41
C LEU A 388 -5.34 14.43 1.00
N LEU A 389 -4.21 15.11 1.24
CA LEU A 389 -3.93 15.70 2.55
C LEU A 389 -4.71 17.02 2.72
N PRO A 390 -5.07 17.36 3.97
CA PRO A 390 -5.74 18.63 4.25
C PRO A 390 -4.79 19.81 4.06
N GLY A 391 -5.34 20.99 3.76
CA GLY A 391 -4.59 22.24 3.60
C GLY A 391 -4.76 22.85 2.23
N SER A 392 -4.03 23.95 1.98
CA SER A 392 -4.08 24.70 0.71
C SER A 392 -3.08 24.23 -0.34
N LYS A 393 -2.05 23.48 0.07
CA LYS A 393 -1.06 22.88 -0.84
C LYS A 393 -1.59 21.57 -1.40
N ARG A 394 -1.35 21.30 -2.68
CA ARG A 394 -1.62 20.01 -3.30
C ARG A 394 -0.64 18.96 -2.79
N GLN A 395 -0.99 18.32 -1.68
CA GLN A 395 -0.24 17.23 -1.07
C GLN A 395 -1.09 15.97 -1.05
N PHE A 396 -0.47 14.84 -1.29
CA PHE A 396 -1.15 13.57 -1.35
C PHE A 396 -0.23 12.43 -0.93
N ALA A 397 -0.82 11.26 -0.70
CA ALA A 397 -0.07 10.10 -0.27
C ALA A 397 -0.63 8.79 -0.82
N PHE A 398 0.27 7.83 -1.04
CA PHE A 398 -0.07 6.42 -1.02
C PHE A 398 -0.18 6.02 0.44
N VAL A 399 -1.23 5.30 0.82
CA VAL A 399 -1.42 4.89 2.21
C VAL A 399 -1.76 3.41 2.27
N GLY A 400 -1.04 2.70 3.11
CA GLY A 400 -1.28 1.31 3.47
C GLY A 400 -1.42 1.15 4.98
N GLN A 401 -2.01 0.05 5.39
CA GLN A 401 -2.14 -0.29 6.81
C GLN A 401 -0.79 -0.38 7.50
N ASN A 402 -0.82 -0.32 8.83
CA ASN A 402 0.36 -0.44 9.69
C ASN A 402 1.46 0.58 9.40
N GLY A 403 1.09 1.75 8.85
CA GLY A 403 2.03 2.83 8.65
C GLY A 403 2.78 2.82 7.31
N GLN A 404 2.35 2.06 6.31
CA GLN A 404 2.94 2.14 4.97
C GLN A 404 2.51 3.44 4.29
N ARG A 405 3.49 4.29 3.88
CA ARG A 405 3.19 5.60 3.28
C ARG A 405 4.25 6.03 2.26
N ILE A 406 3.79 6.66 1.19
CA ILE A 406 4.61 7.54 0.37
C ILE A 406 3.92 8.89 0.39
N CYS A 407 4.41 9.85 1.18
CA CYS A 407 3.90 11.21 1.23
C CYS A 407 4.62 12.07 0.20
N ILE A 408 3.89 12.92 -0.51
CA ILE A 408 4.40 13.67 -1.67
C ILE A 408 3.92 15.13 -1.58
N ASP A 409 4.86 16.06 -1.71
CA ASP A 409 4.62 17.48 -1.94
C ASP A 409 5.22 17.89 -3.30
N PRO A 410 4.40 18.01 -4.36
CA PRO A 410 4.89 18.39 -5.69
C PRO A 410 5.54 19.77 -5.74
N ALA A 411 5.14 20.70 -4.88
CA ALA A 411 5.68 22.06 -4.90
C ALA A 411 7.16 22.08 -4.54
N SER A 412 7.55 21.32 -3.52
CA SER A 412 8.94 21.25 -3.04
C SER A 412 9.74 20.07 -3.58
N LYS A 413 9.09 19.17 -4.35
CA LYS A 413 9.65 17.87 -4.78
C LYS A 413 10.05 16.97 -3.61
N LEU A 414 9.38 17.15 -2.48
CA LEU A 414 9.63 16.39 -1.26
C LEU A 414 8.85 15.08 -1.28
N VAL A 415 9.53 14.01 -0.90
CA VAL A 415 8.97 12.67 -0.76
C VAL A 415 9.41 12.09 0.58
N MET A 416 8.48 11.51 1.33
CA MET A 416 8.79 10.68 2.49
C MET A 416 8.23 9.29 2.25
N VAL A 417 9.08 8.29 2.29
CA VAL A 417 8.69 6.86 2.32
C VAL A 417 8.82 6.35 3.73
N HIS A 418 7.77 5.77 4.23
CA HIS A 418 7.68 5.23 5.57
C HIS A 418 7.06 3.84 5.52
N THR A 419 7.77 2.84 6.01
CA THR A 419 7.28 1.49 6.22
C THR A 419 7.37 1.13 7.69
N ALA A 420 6.36 0.48 8.24
CA ALA A 420 6.28 0.20 9.66
C ALA A 420 5.47 -1.06 9.96
N LEU A 421 5.53 -1.50 11.20
CA LEU A 421 4.81 -2.66 11.72
C LEU A 421 3.48 -2.25 12.37
N ASP A 422 3.37 -0.98 12.75
CA ASP A 422 2.17 -0.36 13.30
C ASP A 422 2.20 1.17 13.16
N ASP A 423 1.04 1.83 13.30
CA ASP A 423 0.90 3.28 13.24
C ASP A 423 -0.21 3.75 14.19
N MET A 424 0.02 3.54 15.46
CA MET A 424 -0.94 3.91 16.52
C MET A 424 -0.87 5.38 16.93
N SER A 425 0.28 6.01 16.76
CA SER A 425 0.52 7.36 17.31
C SER A 425 0.00 8.49 16.43
N GLY A 426 -0.14 8.28 15.13
CA GLY A 426 -0.40 9.35 14.16
C GLY A 426 0.73 10.39 14.06
N GLU A 427 1.87 10.16 14.73
CA GLU A 427 3.02 11.06 14.77
C GLU A 427 3.64 11.29 13.38
N VAL A 428 3.53 10.32 12.49
CA VAL A 428 4.01 10.38 11.10
C VAL A 428 3.45 11.60 10.35
N TRP A 429 2.21 11.99 10.59
CA TRP A 429 1.61 13.15 9.93
C TRP A 429 2.16 14.48 10.47
N ARG A 430 2.55 14.52 11.74
CA ARG A 430 3.24 15.69 12.33
C ARG A 430 4.67 15.80 11.79
N LEU A 431 5.36 14.65 11.66
CA LEU A 431 6.66 14.60 11.02
C LEU A 431 6.56 15.11 9.57
N TRP A 432 5.59 14.61 8.78
CA TRP A 432 5.38 15.08 7.41
C TRP A 432 5.13 16.59 7.33
N SER A 433 4.24 17.13 8.17
CA SER A 433 3.97 18.56 8.20
C SER A 433 5.25 19.38 8.46
N ALA A 434 6.07 18.94 9.40
CA ALA A 434 7.33 19.64 9.72
C ALA A 434 8.36 19.55 8.59
N LEU A 435 8.41 18.42 7.87
CA LEU A 435 9.24 18.28 6.67
C LEU A 435 8.82 19.27 5.59
N VAL A 436 7.52 19.43 5.37
CA VAL A 436 6.99 20.42 4.42
C VAL A 436 7.21 21.86 4.89
N GLU A 437 7.14 22.13 6.20
CA GLU A 437 7.48 23.45 6.76
C GLU A 437 8.97 23.79 6.57
N GLN A 438 9.83 22.79 6.70
CA GLN A 438 11.29 22.98 6.66
C GLN A 438 11.84 23.00 5.22
N PHE A 439 11.30 22.22 4.30
CA PHE A 439 11.83 22.01 2.96
C PHE A 439 10.86 22.41 1.83
N GLY A 440 9.61 22.75 2.17
CA GLY A 440 8.53 23.08 1.22
C GLY A 440 8.44 24.53 0.78
#